data_8d9e13161680bd0bb5e2ff59692a32bc
#
_entry.id   8d9e13161680bd0bb5e2ff59692a32bc
#
_cell.length_a   1.000
_cell.length_b   1.000
_cell.length_c   1.000
_cell.angle_alpha   90.00
_cell.angle_beta   90.00
_cell.angle_gamma   90.00
#
_symmetry.space_group_name_H-M   'P 1'
#
loop_
_entity.id
_entity.type
_entity.pdbx_description
1 polymer ?
#
loop_
_entity_poly.entity_id
_entity_poly.type
_entity_poly.pdbx_seq_one_letter_code
_entity_poly.pdbx_strand_id
1 'polypeptide(L)'
;MHESEFADLICKDADKKLRLICEKKAGELYDVNLPFFVKERLEAELQFIEKSGCSYRYIPLKIVADKVYSTGSFIEIKGCDGTAFASYLCGISQINPLPPHYHCANCHHTEIIDTHKYWQVGYDFPLRVCPNCGKEMLPDGFNIPMKPFIKPYKPSWAIMVPNNKVVIRALQEYYSAGCICGDKCVYILPNSQQSTQFDADDNYVKGLWKICLLSPVKVGCTSLKYEYARNELLSSDDAIFIETSEDRNATLLTELRKQTGVGINNISWNDHEIINMFNSDAILYDNVYRSHTGLIGTLGISYFWHPRAWRITQAVRPNKFSDLISVVALDSGTGVWEENGEILIKKGRNLHEIISHREDIMLYFLSKNVDKIDAFHIMEQVRKGRKTTEDMRRLMAKSGIPKWYVDSCDKVIYVWPKANSIARAKVAWWLAYYKLNYPSEFYYSYMKYEESNSIYENFRKNYRHNMWKDLRDMKDMTEAYKFDDWDRMTHNLCLLNEAAERGVDLNFSTKYKG
;
A
#
# COMPACT_ATOMS: atom_id res chain seq x y z
N MET A 1 -25.15 -24.46 8.42
CA MET A 1 -25.12 -24.33 6.95
C MET A 1 -23.82 -24.95 6.48
N HIS A 2 -23.83 -25.77 5.45
CA HIS A 2 -22.59 -26.29 4.89
C HIS A 2 -21.80 -25.14 4.21
N GLU A 3 -20.47 -25.22 4.21
CA GLU A 3 -19.60 -24.18 3.58
C GLU A 3 -20.07 -23.84 2.16
N SER A 4 -20.54 -24.83 1.41
CA SER A 4 -21.12 -24.65 0.06
C SER A 4 -22.35 -23.76 0.04
N GLU A 5 -23.25 -23.84 1.01
CA GLU A 5 -24.49 -23.05 1.05
C GLU A 5 -24.20 -21.56 1.32
N PHE A 6 -23.21 -21.24 2.16
CA PHE A 6 -22.81 -19.86 2.38
C PHE A 6 -22.07 -19.28 1.19
N ALA A 7 -21.19 -20.05 0.57
CA ALA A 7 -20.51 -19.64 -0.66
C ALA A 7 -21.51 -19.32 -1.78
N ASP A 8 -22.54 -20.15 -1.95
CA ASP A 8 -23.61 -19.91 -2.93
C ASP A 8 -24.48 -18.70 -2.58
N LEU A 9 -24.71 -18.42 -1.30
CA LEU A 9 -25.41 -17.21 -0.84
C LEU A 9 -24.64 -15.94 -1.21
N ILE A 10 -23.31 -15.97 -1.07
CA ILE A 10 -22.44 -14.83 -1.43
C ILE A 10 -22.33 -14.70 -2.95
N CYS A 11 -22.06 -15.80 -3.63
CA CYS A 11 -21.98 -15.81 -5.09
C CYS A 11 -22.11 -17.22 -5.64
N LYS A 12 -23.25 -17.53 -6.22
CA LYS A 12 -23.44 -18.76 -6.98
C LYS A 12 -22.46 -18.83 -8.15
N ASP A 13 -21.89 -20.00 -8.41
CA ASP A 13 -20.88 -20.22 -9.47
C ASP A 13 -19.65 -19.30 -9.33
N ALA A 14 -19.20 -19.03 -8.11
CA ALA A 14 -18.13 -18.08 -7.81
C ALA A 14 -16.83 -18.36 -8.58
N ASP A 15 -16.46 -19.64 -8.75
CA ASP A 15 -15.27 -20.04 -9.51
C ASP A 15 -15.35 -19.55 -10.96
N LYS A 16 -16.46 -19.83 -11.63
CA LYS A 16 -16.69 -19.36 -13.02
C LYS A 16 -16.71 -17.85 -13.11
N LYS A 17 -17.36 -17.18 -12.15
CA LYS A 17 -17.47 -15.73 -12.14
C LYS A 17 -16.14 -15.06 -11.91
N LEU A 18 -15.34 -15.53 -10.96
CA LEU A 18 -14.00 -15.01 -10.70
C LEU A 18 -13.10 -15.21 -11.92
N ARG A 19 -13.10 -16.42 -12.50
CA ARG A 19 -12.34 -16.73 -13.71
C ARG A 19 -12.71 -15.79 -14.84
N LEU A 20 -13.99 -15.62 -15.12
CA LEU A 20 -14.48 -14.72 -16.19
C LEU A 20 -14.05 -13.26 -15.96
N ILE A 21 -14.12 -12.76 -14.72
CA ILE A 21 -13.67 -11.41 -14.37
C ILE A 21 -12.17 -11.27 -14.66
N CYS A 22 -11.38 -12.23 -14.21
CA CYS A 22 -9.93 -12.19 -14.37
C CYS A 22 -9.50 -12.33 -15.84
N GLU A 23 -10.06 -13.29 -16.57
CA GLU A 23 -9.74 -13.51 -17.99
C GLU A 23 -10.15 -12.30 -18.85
N LYS A 24 -11.35 -11.75 -18.61
CA LYS A 24 -11.79 -10.54 -19.30
C LYS A 24 -10.81 -9.38 -19.05
N LYS A 25 -10.45 -9.14 -17.77
CA LYS A 25 -9.54 -8.03 -17.43
C LYS A 25 -8.12 -8.26 -17.95
N ALA A 26 -7.64 -9.49 -17.93
CA ALA A 26 -6.35 -9.84 -18.52
C ALA A 26 -6.36 -9.63 -20.04
N GLY A 27 -7.43 -10.01 -20.73
CA GLY A 27 -7.60 -9.75 -22.16
C GLY A 27 -7.66 -8.26 -22.51
N GLU A 28 -8.29 -7.43 -21.65
CA GLU A 28 -8.31 -5.97 -21.81
C GLU A 28 -6.92 -5.34 -21.66
N LEU A 29 -6.03 -5.94 -20.90
CA LEU A 29 -4.68 -5.42 -20.64
C LEU A 29 -3.64 -5.98 -21.62
N TYR A 30 -3.71 -7.28 -21.94
CA TYR A 30 -2.63 -8.04 -22.58
C TYR A 30 -3.01 -8.75 -23.88
N ASP A 31 -4.19 -8.49 -24.45
CA ASP A 31 -4.81 -9.22 -25.55
C ASP A 31 -5.52 -10.53 -25.13
N VAL A 32 -6.46 -10.96 -25.96
CA VAL A 32 -7.16 -12.26 -25.82
C VAL A 32 -6.18 -13.44 -25.89
N ASN A 33 -5.11 -13.31 -26.68
CA ASN A 33 -3.99 -14.24 -26.72
C ASN A 33 -2.94 -13.85 -25.70
N LEU A 34 -3.20 -14.16 -24.43
CA LEU A 34 -2.32 -13.77 -23.33
C LEU A 34 -0.87 -14.20 -23.54
N PRO A 35 0.11 -13.32 -23.28
CA PRO A 35 1.53 -13.70 -23.20
C PRO A 35 1.72 -14.86 -22.24
N PHE A 36 2.68 -15.73 -22.53
CA PHE A 36 2.89 -16.97 -21.76
C PHE A 36 3.02 -16.74 -20.25
N PHE A 37 3.82 -15.76 -19.82
CA PHE A 37 4.04 -15.46 -18.39
C PHE A 37 2.78 -14.93 -17.69
N VAL A 38 1.90 -14.22 -18.41
CA VAL A 38 0.61 -13.74 -17.89
C VAL A 38 -0.34 -14.92 -17.71
N LYS A 39 -0.43 -15.76 -18.75
CA LYS A 39 -1.30 -16.95 -18.76
C LYS A 39 -0.89 -17.95 -17.68
N GLU A 40 0.41 -18.25 -17.58
CA GLU A 40 0.95 -19.17 -16.58
C GLU A 40 0.63 -18.71 -15.15
N ARG A 41 0.87 -17.42 -14.87
CA ARG A 41 0.59 -16.85 -13.56
C ARG A 41 -0.91 -16.87 -13.23
N LEU A 42 -1.75 -16.45 -14.16
CA LEU A 42 -3.21 -16.40 -14.00
C LEU A 42 -3.79 -17.79 -13.73
N GLU A 43 -3.41 -18.76 -14.56
CA GLU A 43 -3.93 -20.11 -14.44
C GLU A 43 -3.51 -20.78 -13.14
N ALA A 44 -2.23 -20.63 -12.74
CA ALA A 44 -1.72 -21.18 -11.50
C ALA A 44 -2.45 -20.60 -10.27
N GLU A 45 -2.75 -19.29 -10.28
CA GLU A 45 -3.48 -18.68 -9.17
C GLU A 45 -4.95 -19.07 -9.13
N LEU A 46 -5.64 -19.04 -10.27
CA LEU A 46 -7.06 -19.41 -10.32
C LEU A 46 -7.29 -20.86 -9.92
N GLN A 47 -6.49 -21.79 -10.43
CA GLN A 47 -6.56 -23.20 -10.02
C GLN A 47 -6.35 -23.39 -8.52
N PHE A 48 -5.45 -22.61 -7.94
CA PHE A 48 -5.23 -22.68 -6.51
C PHE A 48 -6.40 -22.11 -5.70
N ILE A 49 -6.96 -20.96 -6.12
CA ILE A 49 -8.10 -20.30 -5.48
C ILE A 49 -9.33 -21.23 -5.54
N GLU A 50 -9.59 -21.83 -6.70
CA GLU A 50 -10.66 -22.82 -6.95
C GLU A 50 -10.50 -24.04 -6.03
N LYS A 51 -9.31 -24.68 -6.03
CA LYS A 51 -9.01 -25.84 -5.15
C LYS A 51 -9.12 -25.52 -3.65
N SER A 52 -8.91 -24.28 -3.26
CA SER A 52 -9.05 -23.81 -1.88
C SER A 52 -10.49 -23.44 -1.52
N GLY A 53 -11.44 -23.53 -2.49
CA GLY A 53 -12.85 -23.18 -2.29
C GLY A 53 -13.08 -21.72 -1.88
N CYS A 54 -12.20 -20.78 -2.25
CA CYS A 54 -12.26 -19.42 -1.74
C CYS A 54 -12.59 -18.33 -2.78
N SER A 55 -12.97 -18.72 -4.00
CA SER A 55 -13.32 -17.77 -5.06
C SER A 55 -14.43 -16.79 -4.66
N TYR A 56 -15.43 -17.25 -3.91
CA TYR A 56 -16.53 -16.42 -3.46
C TYR A 56 -16.08 -15.25 -2.56
N ARG A 57 -14.92 -15.35 -1.92
CA ARG A 57 -14.38 -14.29 -1.05
C ARG A 57 -13.86 -13.07 -1.83
N TYR A 58 -13.55 -13.24 -3.12
CA TYR A 58 -13.10 -12.13 -3.99
C TYR A 58 -14.26 -11.23 -4.44
N ILE A 59 -15.46 -11.77 -4.54
CA ILE A 59 -16.62 -11.05 -5.11
C ILE A 59 -17.03 -9.82 -4.29
N PRO A 60 -17.19 -9.90 -2.94
CA PRO A 60 -17.52 -8.72 -2.15
C PRO A 60 -16.48 -7.61 -2.29
N LEU A 61 -15.19 -7.97 -2.33
CA LEU A 61 -14.11 -7.00 -2.48
C LEU A 61 -14.11 -6.33 -3.87
N LYS A 62 -14.41 -7.10 -4.92
CA LYS A 62 -14.59 -6.55 -6.27
C LYS A 62 -15.71 -5.51 -6.31
N ILE A 63 -16.85 -5.79 -5.67
CA ILE A 63 -17.99 -4.88 -5.57
C ILE A 63 -17.59 -3.59 -4.84
N VAL A 64 -16.90 -3.73 -3.71
CA VAL A 64 -16.39 -2.60 -2.95
C VAL A 64 -15.40 -1.77 -3.78
N ALA A 65 -14.46 -2.44 -4.45
CA ALA A 65 -13.48 -1.77 -5.30
C ALA A 65 -14.15 -0.94 -6.40
N ASP A 66 -15.08 -1.52 -7.12
CA ASP A 66 -15.82 -0.82 -8.19
C ASP A 66 -16.56 0.40 -7.65
N LYS A 67 -17.21 0.26 -6.49
CA LYS A 67 -17.94 1.39 -5.87
C LYS A 67 -16.98 2.49 -5.43
N VAL A 68 -15.87 2.16 -4.78
CA VAL A 68 -14.88 3.16 -4.35
C VAL A 68 -14.27 3.88 -5.56
N TYR A 69 -13.86 3.16 -6.59
CA TYR A 69 -13.32 3.79 -7.80
C TYR A 69 -14.34 4.65 -8.54
N SER A 70 -15.64 4.28 -8.53
CA SER A 70 -16.69 5.10 -9.11
C SER A 70 -16.87 6.46 -8.44
N THR A 71 -16.46 6.60 -7.18
CA THR A 71 -16.41 7.91 -6.49
C THR A 71 -15.17 8.73 -6.84
N GLY A 72 -14.28 8.16 -7.65
CA GLY A 72 -13.00 8.78 -7.99
C GLY A 72 -11.93 8.65 -6.93
N SER A 73 -12.16 7.81 -5.95
CA SER A 73 -11.18 7.47 -4.92
C SER A 73 -10.43 6.18 -5.27
N PHE A 74 -9.58 5.71 -4.37
CA PHE A 74 -8.84 4.47 -4.53
C PHE A 74 -8.88 3.63 -3.25
N ILE A 75 -8.50 2.37 -3.38
CA ILE A 75 -8.33 1.44 -2.26
C ILE A 75 -6.84 1.20 -2.07
N GLU A 76 -6.35 1.38 -0.85
CA GLU A 76 -5.07 0.85 -0.44
C GLU A 76 -5.29 -0.47 0.30
N ILE A 77 -4.67 -1.55 -0.19
CA ILE A 77 -4.80 -2.85 0.44
C ILE A 77 -3.62 -3.13 1.36
N LYS A 78 -3.90 -3.61 2.57
CA LYS A 78 -2.89 -4.08 3.52
C LYS A 78 -2.75 -5.59 3.45
N GLY A 79 -1.54 -6.08 3.68
CA GLY A 79 -1.28 -7.50 3.78
C GLY A 79 -0.88 -8.17 2.47
N CYS A 80 -0.76 -9.49 2.53
CA CYS A 80 -0.21 -10.28 1.44
C CYS A 80 -1.24 -10.70 0.38
N ASP A 81 -2.51 -10.58 0.68
CA ASP A 81 -3.57 -10.98 -0.25
C ASP A 81 -3.72 -9.99 -1.42
N GLY A 82 -3.23 -8.76 -1.23
CA GLY A 82 -3.03 -7.78 -2.31
C GLY A 82 -1.92 -8.13 -3.31
N THR A 83 -1.19 -9.21 -3.11
CA THR A 83 -0.11 -9.65 -4.03
C THR A 83 -0.56 -10.67 -5.06
N ALA A 84 -1.81 -11.13 -5.02
CA ALA A 84 -2.35 -12.04 -6.01
C ALA A 84 -2.63 -11.30 -7.32
N PHE A 85 -2.31 -11.92 -8.45
CA PHE A 85 -2.65 -11.37 -9.76
C PHE A 85 -4.18 -11.29 -9.96
N ALA A 86 -4.91 -12.29 -9.44
CA ALA A 86 -6.37 -12.25 -9.39
C ALA A 86 -6.90 -11.02 -8.63
N SER A 87 -6.25 -10.60 -7.52
CA SER A 87 -6.63 -9.37 -6.80
C SER A 87 -6.41 -8.11 -7.64
N TYR A 88 -5.32 -8.06 -8.40
CA TYR A 88 -5.05 -6.97 -9.34
C TYR A 88 -6.08 -6.92 -10.48
N LEU A 89 -6.37 -8.05 -11.11
CA LEU A 89 -7.33 -8.13 -12.18
C LEU A 89 -8.78 -7.82 -11.73
N CYS A 90 -9.12 -8.15 -10.48
CA CYS A 90 -10.38 -7.74 -9.86
C CYS A 90 -10.45 -6.26 -9.48
N GLY A 91 -9.35 -5.50 -9.59
CA GLY A 91 -9.28 -4.13 -9.13
C GLY A 91 -9.24 -3.98 -7.60
N ILE A 92 -9.12 -5.06 -6.85
CA ILE A 92 -8.98 -5.05 -5.38
C ILE A 92 -7.63 -4.47 -5.00
N SER A 93 -6.59 -4.74 -5.78
CA SER A 93 -5.23 -4.24 -5.60
C SER A 93 -4.78 -3.44 -6.82
N GLN A 94 -3.98 -2.39 -6.61
CA GLN A 94 -3.31 -1.64 -7.67
C GLN A 94 -1.87 -2.14 -7.93
N ILE A 95 -1.53 -3.31 -7.43
CA ILE A 95 -0.19 -3.87 -7.50
C ILE A 95 -0.19 -5.04 -8.46
N ASN A 96 0.42 -4.84 -9.62
CA ASN A 96 0.64 -5.90 -10.59
C ASN A 96 1.82 -6.78 -10.17
N PRO A 97 1.62 -8.04 -9.74
CA PRO A 97 2.71 -8.87 -9.23
C PRO A 97 3.58 -9.50 -10.32
N LEU A 98 3.23 -9.32 -11.59
CA LEU A 98 3.98 -9.91 -12.70
C LEU A 98 5.43 -9.41 -12.74
N PRO A 99 6.33 -10.12 -13.43
CA PRO A 99 7.66 -9.60 -13.75
C PRO A 99 7.59 -8.24 -14.44
N PRO A 100 8.62 -7.39 -14.33
CA PRO A 100 8.70 -6.13 -15.05
C PRO A 100 8.52 -6.32 -16.55
N HIS A 101 7.61 -5.56 -17.14
CA HIS A 101 7.28 -5.65 -18.55
C HIS A 101 6.74 -4.31 -19.07
N TYR A 102 6.78 -4.14 -20.39
CA TYR A 102 6.03 -3.11 -21.07
C TYR A 102 4.74 -3.69 -21.64
N HIS A 103 3.67 -2.92 -21.61
CA HIS A 103 2.45 -3.22 -22.34
C HIS A 103 1.91 -1.97 -23.05
N CYS A 104 1.34 -2.15 -24.23
CA CYS A 104 0.75 -1.09 -25.02
C CYS A 104 -0.78 -1.09 -24.82
N ALA A 105 -1.32 -0.03 -24.26
CA ALA A 105 -2.75 0.11 -24.05
C ALA A 105 -3.57 0.17 -25.37
N ASN A 106 -2.92 0.44 -26.50
CA ASN A 106 -3.60 0.58 -27.80
C ASN A 106 -3.67 -0.73 -28.59
N CYS A 107 -2.58 -1.50 -28.64
CA CYS A 107 -2.52 -2.74 -29.45
C CYS A 107 -2.14 -3.97 -28.62
N HIS A 108 -2.08 -3.85 -27.31
CA HIS A 108 -1.79 -4.90 -26.33
C HIS A 108 -0.42 -5.59 -26.50
N HIS A 109 0.44 -5.07 -27.39
CA HIS A 109 1.80 -5.60 -27.52
C HIS A 109 2.50 -5.56 -26.16
N THR A 110 3.08 -6.68 -25.75
CA THR A 110 3.68 -6.86 -24.42
C THR A 110 5.09 -7.43 -24.55
N GLU A 111 6.05 -6.82 -23.86
CA GLU A 111 7.44 -7.26 -23.84
C GLU A 111 7.92 -7.39 -22.40
N ILE A 112 8.43 -8.58 -22.02
CA ILE A 112 9.12 -8.74 -20.74
C ILE A 112 10.43 -7.96 -20.81
N ILE A 113 10.71 -7.25 -19.73
CA ILE A 113 12.00 -6.60 -19.55
C ILE A 113 12.93 -7.64 -18.93
N ASP A 114 13.94 -8.09 -19.70
CA ASP A 114 14.98 -8.96 -19.15
C ASP A 114 15.82 -8.17 -18.15
N THR A 115 15.50 -8.34 -16.90
CA THR A 115 16.24 -7.75 -15.80
C THR A 115 17.11 -8.82 -15.18
N HIS A 116 18.40 -8.77 -15.40
CA HIS A 116 19.37 -9.57 -14.64
C HIS A 116 19.37 -9.20 -13.13
N LYS A 117 18.51 -8.28 -12.72
CA LYS A 117 18.37 -7.78 -11.35
C LYS A 117 16.96 -8.07 -10.84
N TYR A 118 16.85 -8.90 -9.83
CA TYR A 118 15.59 -9.41 -9.24
C TYR A 118 14.68 -8.34 -8.62
N TRP A 119 15.25 -7.20 -8.30
CA TRP A 119 14.63 -6.14 -7.50
C TRP A 119 14.01 -5.02 -8.31
N GLN A 120 14.20 -4.99 -9.60
CA GLN A 120 13.65 -3.93 -10.42
C GLN A 120 12.14 -4.09 -10.56
N VAL A 121 11.46 -2.95 -10.63
CA VAL A 121 10.03 -2.86 -10.90
C VAL A 121 9.83 -2.18 -12.25
N GLY A 122 8.73 -2.48 -12.93
CA GLY A 122 8.47 -1.90 -14.24
C GLY A 122 8.50 -0.36 -14.22
N TYR A 123 8.01 0.26 -13.16
CA TYR A 123 7.95 1.72 -12.99
C TYR A 123 9.30 2.44 -12.96
N ASP A 124 10.41 1.71 -12.83
CA ASP A 124 11.77 2.29 -12.93
C ASP A 124 12.22 2.53 -14.38
N PHE A 125 11.50 1.99 -15.35
CA PHE A 125 11.91 2.01 -16.75
C PHE A 125 11.38 3.25 -17.48
N PRO A 126 12.16 3.79 -18.44
CA PRO A 126 11.72 4.92 -19.24
C PRO A 126 10.53 4.54 -20.12
N LEU A 127 9.75 5.55 -20.49
CA LEU A 127 8.70 5.39 -21.50
C LEU A 127 9.31 4.91 -22.83
N ARG A 128 8.58 4.03 -23.53
CA ARG A 128 9.03 3.41 -24.77
C ARG A 128 7.94 3.48 -25.83
N VAL A 129 8.33 3.69 -27.06
CA VAL A 129 7.41 3.65 -28.21
C VAL A 129 7.14 2.20 -28.59
N CYS A 130 5.88 1.87 -28.77
CA CYS A 130 5.45 0.54 -29.20
C CYS A 130 5.92 0.25 -30.64
N PRO A 131 6.65 -0.85 -30.87
CA PRO A 131 7.13 -1.19 -32.20
C PRO A 131 5.99 -1.54 -33.18
N ASN A 132 4.82 -1.97 -32.67
CA ASN A 132 3.71 -2.39 -33.52
C ASN A 132 2.81 -1.25 -33.96
N CYS A 133 2.57 -0.24 -33.11
CA CYS A 133 1.55 0.79 -33.41
C CYS A 133 2.06 2.23 -33.19
N GLY A 134 3.29 2.42 -32.77
CA GLY A 134 3.89 3.75 -32.57
C GLY A 134 3.34 4.54 -31.37
N LYS A 135 2.45 3.95 -30.56
CA LYS A 135 1.97 4.59 -29.33
C LYS A 135 2.92 4.31 -28.15
N GLU A 136 2.78 5.09 -27.09
CA GLU A 136 3.56 4.88 -25.88
C GLU A 136 3.19 3.55 -25.20
N MET A 137 4.20 2.82 -24.75
CA MET A 137 4.07 1.63 -23.92
C MET A 137 4.27 1.99 -22.46
N LEU A 138 3.40 1.43 -21.62
CA LEU A 138 3.47 1.62 -20.17
C LEU A 138 4.34 0.54 -19.53
N PRO A 139 5.34 0.92 -18.71
CA PRO A 139 6.08 -0.04 -17.91
C PRO A 139 5.28 -0.42 -16.67
N ASP A 140 5.18 -1.73 -16.36
CA ASP A 140 4.44 -2.26 -15.21
C ASP A 140 5.14 -3.51 -14.63
N GLY A 141 4.61 -4.02 -13.54
CA GLY A 141 5.09 -5.24 -12.87
C GLY A 141 6.03 -4.97 -11.71
N PHE A 142 5.72 -5.59 -10.57
CA PHE A 142 6.48 -5.44 -9.32
C PHE A 142 7.32 -6.66 -8.94
N ASN A 143 7.35 -7.68 -9.79
CA ASN A 143 8.11 -8.90 -9.58
C ASN A 143 7.87 -9.54 -8.20
N ILE A 144 6.61 -9.80 -7.88
CA ILE A 144 6.23 -10.45 -6.63
C ILE A 144 6.03 -11.95 -6.90
N PRO A 145 6.85 -12.83 -6.32
CA PRO A 145 6.75 -14.25 -6.58
C PRO A 145 5.42 -14.81 -6.05
N MET A 146 4.84 -15.73 -6.80
CA MET A 146 3.72 -16.52 -6.32
C MET A 146 4.20 -17.38 -5.15
N LYS A 147 3.54 -17.28 -4.00
CA LYS A 147 3.84 -18.14 -2.86
C LYS A 147 3.57 -19.60 -3.22
N PRO A 148 4.44 -20.54 -2.83
CA PRO A 148 4.07 -21.94 -2.87
C PRO A 148 2.98 -22.17 -1.82
N PHE A 149 1.78 -22.48 -2.27
CA PHE A 149 0.63 -22.68 -1.42
C PHE A 149 0.69 -24.06 -0.77
N ILE A 150 1.14 -24.10 0.46
CA ILE A 150 1.36 -25.35 1.22
C ILE A 150 0.11 -25.70 2.07
N LYS A 151 -0.79 -24.74 2.29
CA LYS A 151 -1.98 -24.91 3.13
C LYS A 151 -3.22 -24.32 2.45
N PRO A 152 -4.43 -24.79 2.79
CA PRO A 152 -5.66 -24.15 2.33
C PRO A 152 -5.59 -22.63 2.56
N TYR A 153 -5.88 -21.89 1.51
CA TYR A 153 -5.77 -20.44 1.50
C TYR A 153 -7.13 -19.81 1.77
N LYS A 154 -7.20 -19.01 2.81
CA LYS A 154 -8.38 -18.17 3.08
C LYS A 154 -7.91 -16.71 3.06
N PRO A 155 -8.23 -15.94 2.01
CA PRO A 155 -7.83 -14.55 1.95
C PRO A 155 -8.50 -13.75 3.07
N SER A 156 -7.71 -12.95 3.76
CA SER A 156 -8.19 -11.94 4.71
C SER A 156 -7.93 -10.56 4.13
N TRP A 157 -8.95 -9.74 4.14
CA TRP A 157 -8.93 -8.45 3.50
C TRP A 157 -8.81 -7.33 4.53
N ALA A 158 -7.80 -6.50 4.39
CA ALA A 158 -7.66 -5.26 5.13
C ALA A 158 -7.48 -4.12 4.12
N ILE A 159 -8.44 -3.22 4.06
CA ILE A 159 -8.49 -2.13 3.09
C ILE A 159 -8.55 -0.77 3.78
N MET A 160 -7.89 0.19 3.17
CA MET A 160 -7.96 1.60 3.55
C MET A 160 -8.76 2.34 2.50
N VAL A 161 -9.75 3.08 2.95
CA VAL A 161 -10.72 3.79 2.11
C VAL A 161 -10.91 5.22 2.64
N PRO A 162 -11.36 6.16 1.82
CA PRO A 162 -11.63 7.51 2.31
C PRO A 162 -12.83 7.56 3.25
N ASN A 163 -13.78 6.62 3.11
CA ASN A 163 -14.98 6.57 3.94
C ASN A 163 -15.55 5.15 4.01
N ASN A 164 -15.68 4.62 5.21
CA ASN A 164 -16.23 3.28 5.47
C ASN A 164 -17.71 3.12 5.03
N LYS A 165 -18.50 4.20 5.04
CA LYS A 165 -19.90 4.18 4.59
C LYS A 165 -20.04 3.73 3.14
N VAL A 166 -19.08 4.07 2.28
CA VAL A 166 -19.08 3.63 0.87
C VAL A 166 -19.00 2.11 0.78
N VAL A 167 -18.16 1.49 1.61
CA VAL A 167 -18.01 0.03 1.66
C VAL A 167 -19.30 -0.65 2.11
N ILE A 168 -19.88 -0.17 3.21
CA ILE A 168 -21.12 -0.73 3.77
C ILE A 168 -22.25 -0.64 2.75
N ARG A 169 -22.46 0.55 2.18
CA ARG A 169 -23.52 0.77 1.17
C ARG A 169 -23.34 -0.09 -0.07
N ALA A 170 -22.12 -0.22 -0.57
CA ALA A 170 -21.83 -1.08 -1.72
C ALA A 170 -22.29 -2.53 -1.50
N LEU A 171 -22.00 -3.06 -0.31
CA LEU A 171 -22.39 -4.43 0.05
C LEU A 171 -23.89 -4.55 0.30
N GLN A 172 -24.53 -3.57 0.96
CA GLN A 172 -25.96 -3.56 1.20
C GLN A 172 -26.75 -3.51 -0.14
N GLU A 173 -26.35 -2.58 -1.02
CA GLU A 173 -26.99 -2.43 -2.33
C GLU A 173 -26.89 -3.72 -3.17
N TYR A 174 -25.71 -4.30 -3.24
CA TYR A 174 -25.48 -5.48 -4.07
C TYR A 174 -26.20 -6.73 -3.55
N TYR A 175 -26.18 -6.95 -2.25
CA TYR A 175 -26.75 -8.16 -1.64
C TYR A 175 -28.20 -7.97 -1.19
N SER A 176 -28.84 -6.83 -1.46
CA SER A 176 -30.16 -6.48 -0.91
C SER A 176 -30.21 -6.77 0.60
N ALA A 177 -29.18 -6.35 1.31
CA ALA A 177 -28.83 -6.84 2.62
C ALA A 177 -29.31 -5.92 3.73
N GLY A 178 -29.81 -6.53 4.80
CA GLY A 178 -29.93 -5.88 6.10
C GLY A 178 -28.58 -5.62 6.74
N CYS A 179 -28.53 -4.68 7.68
CA CYS A 179 -27.32 -4.30 8.38
C CYS A 179 -27.59 -4.22 9.88
N ILE A 180 -26.74 -4.85 10.67
CA ILE A 180 -26.75 -4.74 12.13
C ILE A 180 -25.44 -4.12 12.58
N CYS A 181 -25.51 -3.00 13.30
CA CYS A 181 -24.35 -2.31 13.84
C CYS A 181 -24.06 -2.77 15.27
N GLY A 182 -22.84 -3.20 15.49
CA GLY A 182 -22.27 -3.47 16.80
C GLY A 182 -21.12 -2.53 17.12
N ASP A 183 -20.46 -2.70 18.25
CA ASP A 183 -19.29 -1.90 18.62
C ASP A 183 -18.12 -2.20 17.66
N LYS A 184 -17.76 -1.22 16.81
CA LYS A 184 -16.71 -1.31 15.78
C LYS A 184 -16.84 -2.47 14.79
N CYS A 185 -18.05 -2.99 14.63
CA CYS A 185 -18.35 -4.05 13.67
C CYS A 185 -19.70 -3.82 13.02
N VAL A 186 -19.75 -4.02 11.71
CA VAL A 186 -21.00 -3.99 10.94
C VAL A 186 -21.23 -5.37 10.35
N TYR A 187 -22.40 -5.92 10.61
CA TYR A 187 -22.83 -7.20 10.08
C TYR A 187 -23.76 -6.97 8.89
N ILE A 188 -23.36 -7.45 7.73
CA ILE A 188 -24.16 -7.40 6.51
C ILE A 188 -24.81 -8.78 6.33
N LEU A 189 -26.13 -8.79 6.21
CA LEU A 189 -26.94 -10.00 6.12
C LEU A 189 -27.55 -10.09 4.71
N PRO A 190 -26.91 -10.81 3.79
CA PRO A 190 -27.42 -10.96 2.42
C PRO A 190 -28.87 -11.50 2.41
N ASN A 191 -29.70 -10.93 1.54
CA ASN A 191 -31.11 -11.29 1.37
C ASN A 191 -31.97 -11.21 2.66
N SER A 192 -31.61 -10.33 3.59
CA SER A 192 -32.36 -10.09 4.83
C SER A 192 -32.87 -8.65 4.89
N GLN A 193 -34.08 -8.49 5.38
CA GLN A 193 -34.65 -7.16 5.65
C GLN A 193 -34.41 -6.69 7.10
N GLN A 194 -33.73 -7.49 7.92
CA GLN A 194 -33.38 -7.10 9.27
C GLN A 194 -32.34 -5.98 9.23
N SER A 195 -32.74 -4.78 9.59
CA SER A 195 -31.80 -3.68 9.77
C SER A 195 -32.05 -3.00 11.11
N THR A 196 -30.99 -2.78 11.88
CA THR A 196 -31.01 -1.70 12.87
C THR A 196 -30.80 -0.41 12.11
N GLN A 197 -31.56 0.64 12.45
CA GLN A 197 -31.42 1.94 11.84
C GLN A 197 -29.94 2.36 11.93
N PHE A 198 -29.30 2.48 10.79
CA PHE A 198 -27.97 3.03 10.67
C PHE A 198 -28.16 4.54 10.75
N ASP A 199 -28.17 5.06 11.98
CA ASP A 199 -28.17 6.49 12.17
C ASP A 199 -26.89 7.05 11.57
N ALA A 200 -27.09 7.88 10.56
CA ALA A 200 -26.02 8.44 9.74
C ALA A 200 -25.19 9.50 10.46
N ASP A 201 -25.24 9.55 11.79
CA ASP A 201 -24.44 10.47 12.58
C ASP A 201 -22.95 10.17 12.41
N ASP A 202 -22.26 11.17 11.87
CA ASP A 202 -20.89 11.11 11.36
C ASP A 202 -19.82 10.64 12.34
N ASN A 203 -20.14 10.56 13.62
CA ASN A 203 -19.17 10.18 14.66
C ASN A 203 -19.01 8.66 14.87
N TYR A 204 -19.93 7.86 14.37
CA TYR A 204 -19.97 6.42 14.65
C TYR A 204 -19.05 5.58 13.77
N VAL A 205 -18.59 6.08 12.62
CA VAL A 205 -17.90 5.30 11.59
C VAL A 205 -16.41 5.69 11.41
N LYS A 206 -15.86 6.53 12.28
CA LYS A 206 -14.45 6.93 12.22
C LYS A 206 -13.55 5.87 12.86
N GLY A 207 -12.49 5.48 12.17
CA GLY A 207 -11.47 4.57 12.67
C GLY A 207 -11.46 3.20 12.02
N LEU A 208 -10.90 2.21 12.73
CA LEU A 208 -10.83 0.83 12.25
C LEU A 208 -12.17 0.12 12.48
N TRP A 209 -12.75 -0.38 11.40
CA TRP A 209 -14.00 -1.13 11.42
C TRP A 209 -13.83 -2.52 10.84
N LYS A 210 -14.64 -3.44 11.33
CA LYS A 210 -14.79 -4.78 10.78
C LYS A 210 -16.15 -4.91 10.15
N ILE A 211 -16.17 -5.18 8.87
CA ILE A 211 -17.39 -5.50 8.13
C ILE A 211 -17.43 -7.01 7.99
N CYS A 212 -18.51 -7.62 8.44
CA CYS A 212 -18.70 -9.04 8.40
C CYS A 212 -19.94 -9.38 7.57
N LEU A 213 -19.74 -10.09 6.44
CA LEU A 213 -20.86 -10.71 5.75
C LEU A 213 -21.16 -12.04 6.42
N LEU A 214 -22.38 -12.18 6.93
CA LEU A 214 -22.84 -13.36 7.65
C LEU A 214 -24.03 -14.01 6.99
N SER A 215 -24.17 -15.32 7.17
CA SER A 215 -25.42 -16.00 6.85
C SER A 215 -26.54 -15.53 7.77
N PRO A 216 -27.73 -15.17 7.25
CA PRO A 216 -28.89 -14.74 8.04
C PRO A 216 -29.34 -15.79 9.08
N VAL A 217 -29.09 -17.07 8.82
CA VAL A 217 -29.49 -18.19 9.71
C VAL A 217 -28.74 -18.18 11.04
N LYS A 218 -27.53 -17.59 11.11
CA LYS A 218 -26.73 -17.53 12.34
C LYS A 218 -27.05 -16.34 13.24
N VAL A 219 -27.85 -15.39 12.80
CA VAL A 219 -28.17 -14.16 13.55
C VAL A 219 -29.44 -14.28 14.39
N GLY A 220 -29.96 -15.47 14.60
CA GLY A 220 -31.12 -15.70 15.46
C GLY A 220 -30.96 -15.42 16.97
N CYS A 221 -29.85 -14.78 17.39
CA CYS A 221 -29.57 -14.40 18.77
C CYS A 221 -29.38 -12.91 18.94
N THR A 222 -30.22 -12.30 19.71
CA THR A 222 -30.48 -10.89 19.95
C THR A 222 -29.39 -10.09 20.69
N SER A 223 -28.21 -10.65 20.93
CA SER A 223 -27.09 -9.91 21.54
C SER A 223 -25.74 -10.52 21.19
N LEU A 224 -25.28 -10.24 19.99
CA LEU A 224 -23.88 -10.52 19.63
C LEU A 224 -22.98 -9.49 20.32
N LYS A 225 -22.49 -9.82 21.53
CA LYS A 225 -21.34 -9.11 22.08
C LYS A 225 -20.13 -9.43 21.21
N TYR A 226 -19.47 -8.38 20.71
CA TYR A 226 -18.37 -8.43 19.76
C TYR A 226 -17.27 -9.48 20.05
N GLU A 227 -16.89 -9.70 21.32
CA GLU A 227 -15.83 -10.64 21.67
C GLU A 227 -16.21 -12.11 21.48
N TYR A 228 -17.46 -12.45 21.68
CA TYR A 228 -17.95 -13.82 21.50
C TYR A 228 -18.08 -14.17 20.02
N ALA A 229 -18.64 -13.26 19.24
CA ALA A 229 -18.75 -13.41 17.80
C ALA A 229 -17.37 -13.49 17.10
N ARG A 230 -16.37 -12.75 17.58
CA ARG A 230 -15.04 -12.72 16.98
C ARG A 230 -14.34 -14.08 16.96
N ASN A 231 -14.35 -14.80 18.08
CA ASN A 231 -13.58 -16.04 18.21
C ASN A 231 -14.27 -17.23 17.53
N GLU A 232 -15.59 -17.30 17.56
CA GLU A 232 -16.34 -18.35 16.87
C GLU A 232 -16.51 -18.08 15.36
N LEU A 233 -16.73 -16.82 14.96
CA LEU A 233 -16.96 -16.46 13.57
C LEU A 233 -15.66 -16.35 12.75
N LEU A 234 -14.53 -15.97 13.35
CA LEU A 234 -13.22 -15.95 12.67
C LEU A 234 -12.75 -17.35 12.25
N SER A 235 -13.21 -18.40 12.94
CA SER A 235 -12.93 -19.78 12.58
C SER A 235 -13.98 -20.38 11.63
N SER A 236 -15.11 -19.70 11.39
CA SER A 236 -16.20 -20.23 10.59
C SER A 236 -16.02 -19.94 9.09
N ASP A 237 -16.34 -20.94 8.28
CA ASP A 237 -16.37 -20.82 6.82
C ASP A 237 -17.63 -20.06 6.34
N ASP A 238 -18.53 -19.70 7.24
CA ASP A 238 -19.79 -19.02 6.99
C ASP A 238 -19.72 -17.50 7.17
N ALA A 239 -18.51 -16.93 7.17
CA ALA A 239 -18.31 -15.49 7.30
C ALA A 239 -17.16 -14.97 6.42
N ILE A 240 -17.34 -13.76 5.88
CA ILE A 240 -16.27 -13.01 5.22
C ILE A 240 -15.99 -11.76 6.03
N PHE A 241 -14.76 -11.62 6.49
CA PHE A 241 -14.32 -10.43 7.21
C PHE A 241 -13.56 -9.49 6.29
N ILE A 242 -13.95 -8.21 6.34
CA ILE A 242 -13.27 -7.11 5.68
C ILE A 242 -12.89 -6.11 6.76
N GLU A 243 -11.61 -5.99 7.07
CA GLU A 243 -11.14 -4.89 7.90
C GLU A 243 -11.08 -3.63 7.05
N THR A 244 -11.76 -2.58 7.48
CA THR A 244 -11.73 -1.29 6.81
C THR A 244 -11.24 -0.23 7.78
N SER A 245 -10.46 0.71 7.29
CA SER A 245 -10.14 1.92 8.03
C SER A 245 -10.29 3.13 7.14
N GLU A 246 -10.89 4.18 7.68
CA GLU A 246 -10.80 5.48 7.03
C GLU A 246 -9.36 5.94 7.07
N ASP A 247 -8.82 6.17 5.89
CA ASP A 247 -7.42 6.53 5.73
C ASP A 247 -7.29 7.99 5.33
N ARG A 248 -6.45 8.69 6.09
CA ARG A 248 -6.14 10.08 5.83
C ARG A 248 -5.61 10.32 4.43
N ASN A 249 -4.73 9.46 3.94
CA ASN A 249 -4.13 9.63 2.62
C ASN A 249 -5.16 9.44 1.51
N ALA A 250 -6.06 8.46 1.67
CA ALA A 250 -7.15 8.24 0.73
C ALA A 250 -8.09 9.45 0.67
N THR A 251 -8.40 10.04 1.82
CA THR A 251 -9.20 11.27 1.91
C THR A 251 -8.47 12.46 1.29
N LEU A 252 -7.21 12.67 1.65
CA LEU A 252 -6.39 13.77 1.15
C LEU A 252 -6.21 13.70 -0.38
N LEU A 253 -5.88 12.55 -0.93
CA LEU A 253 -5.72 12.36 -2.37
C LEU A 253 -7.06 12.54 -3.13
N THR A 254 -8.17 12.13 -2.53
CA THR A 254 -9.51 12.35 -3.10
C THR A 254 -9.84 13.85 -3.16
N GLU A 255 -9.51 14.59 -2.11
CA GLU A 255 -9.72 16.05 -2.05
C GLU A 255 -8.80 16.77 -3.05
N LEU A 256 -7.51 16.42 -3.09
CA LEU A 256 -6.56 16.98 -4.05
C LEU A 256 -7.00 16.76 -5.50
N ARG A 257 -7.49 15.55 -5.83
CA ARG A 257 -8.06 15.29 -7.15
C ARG A 257 -9.25 16.21 -7.46
N LYS A 258 -10.15 16.42 -6.50
CA LYS A 258 -11.31 17.30 -6.70
C LYS A 258 -10.90 18.75 -6.96
N GLN A 259 -9.91 19.23 -6.23
CA GLN A 259 -9.45 20.62 -6.34
C GLN A 259 -8.64 20.88 -7.61
N THR A 260 -7.80 19.93 -8.00
CA THR A 260 -6.87 20.11 -9.13
C THR A 260 -7.40 19.57 -10.46
N GLY A 261 -8.40 18.70 -10.45
CA GLY A 261 -8.87 17.96 -11.62
C GLY A 261 -7.94 16.84 -12.07
N VAL A 262 -6.77 16.67 -11.44
CA VAL A 262 -5.77 15.65 -11.80
C VAL A 262 -6.01 14.38 -11.00
N GLY A 263 -6.25 13.26 -11.68
CA GLY A 263 -6.38 11.93 -11.07
C GLY A 263 -5.02 11.25 -10.89
N ILE A 264 -4.91 10.39 -9.89
CA ILE A 264 -3.67 9.64 -9.61
C ILE A 264 -3.17 8.80 -10.80
N ASN A 265 -4.07 8.36 -11.67
CA ASN A 265 -3.73 7.59 -12.87
C ASN A 265 -3.06 8.44 -13.97
N ASN A 266 -3.12 9.77 -13.85
CA ASN A 266 -2.52 10.70 -14.81
C ASN A 266 -1.13 11.17 -14.36
N ILE A 267 -0.65 10.69 -13.20
CA ILE A 267 0.65 11.07 -12.65
C ILE A 267 1.71 10.10 -13.17
N SER A 268 2.73 10.64 -13.83
CA SER A 268 3.86 9.87 -14.36
C SER A 268 4.69 9.26 -13.23
N TRP A 269 5.18 8.03 -13.44
CA TRP A 269 6.10 7.35 -12.53
C TRP A 269 7.58 7.65 -12.83
N ASN A 270 7.84 8.37 -13.91
CA ASN A 270 9.19 8.75 -14.36
C ASN A 270 9.38 10.27 -14.28
N ASP A 271 9.15 10.82 -13.08
CA ASP A 271 9.29 12.25 -12.81
C ASP A 271 10.52 12.49 -11.93
N HIS A 272 11.57 13.04 -12.54
CA HIS A 272 12.82 13.30 -11.84
C HIS A 272 12.71 14.39 -10.77
N GLU A 273 11.78 15.32 -10.90
CA GLU A 273 11.58 16.37 -9.91
C GLU A 273 10.99 15.80 -8.63
N ILE A 274 10.06 14.84 -8.76
CA ILE A 274 9.53 14.10 -7.61
C ILE A 274 10.65 13.37 -6.87
N ILE A 275 11.50 12.62 -7.58
CA ILE A 275 12.64 11.93 -6.95
C ILE A 275 13.61 12.91 -6.29
N ASN A 276 13.90 14.03 -6.92
CA ASN A 276 14.79 15.05 -6.36
C ASN A 276 14.26 15.59 -5.04
N MET A 277 12.94 15.72 -4.87
CA MET A 277 12.33 16.17 -3.62
C MET A 277 12.61 15.22 -2.45
N PHE A 278 12.78 13.91 -2.69
CA PHE A 278 13.20 12.96 -1.66
C PHE A 278 14.67 13.09 -1.26
N ASN A 279 15.48 13.80 -2.04
CA ASN A 279 16.89 14.03 -1.74
C ASN A 279 17.20 15.44 -1.21
N SER A 280 16.36 16.42 -1.53
CA SER A 280 16.55 17.81 -1.16
C SER A 280 15.24 18.58 -1.17
N ASP A 281 15.11 19.55 -0.27
CA ASP A 281 14.01 20.51 -0.26
C ASP A 281 14.21 21.66 -1.26
N ALA A 282 15.39 21.79 -1.86
CA ALA A 282 15.73 22.88 -2.79
C ALA A 282 14.79 22.98 -4.00
N ILE A 283 14.25 21.85 -4.47
CA ILE A 283 13.30 21.81 -5.60
C ILE A 283 11.97 22.49 -5.28
N LEU A 284 11.63 22.69 -4.01
CA LEU A 284 10.40 23.34 -3.59
C LEU A 284 10.46 24.87 -3.66
N TYR A 285 11.67 25.44 -3.81
CA TYR A 285 11.91 26.87 -3.77
C TYR A 285 12.49 27.34 -5.11
N ASP A 286 11.73 28.06 -5.89
CA ASP A 286 12.12 28.57 -7.21
C ASP A 286 13.51 29.21 -7.19
N ASN A 287 14.54 28.50 -7.72
CA ASN A 287 15.93 28.95 -7.90
C ASN A 287 16.69 29.42 -6.65
N VAL A 288 16.18 29.25 -5.46
CA VAL A 288 16.95 29.50 -4.25
C VAL A 288 17.70 28.22 -3.88
N TYR A 289 18.93 28.10 -4.33
CA TYR A 289 19.85 26.97 -4.07
C TYR A 289 20.22 26.76 -2.58
N ARG A 290 19.33 27.06 -1.67
CA ARG A 290 19.55 26.87 -0.25
C ARG A 290 18.47 26.01 0.33
N SER A 291 18.83 24.77 0.64
CA SER A 291 18.08 24.03 1.64
C SER A 291 18.04 24.89 2.92
N HIS A 292 16.86 25.38 3.28
CA HIS A 292 16.71 26.22 4.46
C HIS A 292 16.86 25.43 5.74
N THR A 293 16.52 24.14 5.71
CA THR A 293 16.53 23.26 6.88
C THR A 293 17.62 22.20 6.81
N GLY A 294 18.25 21.97 5.64
CA GLY A 294 19.10 20.81 5.38
C GLY A 294 18.33 19.48 5.41
N LEU A 295 17.01 19.56 5.40
CA LEU A 295 16.09 18.43 5.31
C LEU A 295 15.80 18.12 3.86
N ILE A 296 15.20 16.95 3.63
CA ILE A 296 14.64 16.57 2.35
C ILE A 296 13.22 17.15 2.22
N GLY A 297 12.71 17.34 1.00
CA GLY A 297 11.44 18.01 0.73
C GLY A 297 10.18 17.22 1.13
N THR A 298 10.28 16.27 2.05
CA THR A 298 9.23 15.28 2.33
C THR A 298 8.31 15.61 3.51
N LEU A 299 8.35 16.85 4.03
CA LEU A 299 7.35 17.30 4.99
C LEU A 299 5.94 17.16 4.39
N GLY A 300 5.00 16.60 5.15
CA GLY A 300 3.64 16.30 4.70
C GLY A 300 3.52 15.07 3.80
N ILE A 301 4.61 14.43 3.40
CA ILE A 301 4.60 13.21 2.61
C ILE A 301 4.54 12.00 3.52
N SER A 302 3.41 11.31 3.51
CA SER A 302 3.18 10.13 4.34
C SER A 302 4.29 9.10 4.16
N TYR A 303 4.66 8.45 5.27
CA TYR A 303 5.75 7.46 5.37
C TYR A 303 7.17 8.01 5.21
N PHE A 304 7.34 9.32 4.86
CA PHE A 304 8.65 9.96 4.67
C PHE A 304 8.84 11.24 5.50
N TRP A 305 7.89 11.59 6.36
CA TRP A 305 7.88 12.86 7.08
C TRP A 305 8.60 12.85 8.43
N HIS A 306 9.10 11.73 8.91
CA HIS A 306 9.68 11.61 10.25
C HIS A 306 11.19 11.32 10.21
N PRO A 307 11.93 11.66 11.29
CA PRO A 307 13.40 11.64 11.30
C PRO A 307 14.04 10.31 10.92
N ARG A 308 13.44 9.16 11.30
CA ARG A 308 13.99 7.84 10.94
C ARG A 308 13.93 7.63 9.43
N ALA A 309 12.80 7.94 8.80
CA ALA A 309 12.67 7.85 7.34
C ALA A 309 13.65 8.79 6.63
N TRP A 310 13.87 10.01 7.15
CA TRP A 310 14.85 10.93 6.59
C TRP A 310 16.27 10.39 6.62
N ARG A 311 16.71 9.81 7.74
CA ARG A 311 18.06 9.21 7.85
C ARG A 311 18.26 8.07 6.88
N ILE A 312 17.26 7.19 6.73
CA ILE A 312 17.29 6.11 5.74
C ILE A 312 17.37 6.70 4.33
N THR A 313 16.49 7.65 4.00
CA THR A 313 16.44 8.29 2.68
C THR A 313 17.76 8.99 2.33
N GLN A 314 18.33 9.74 3.26
CA GLN A 314 19.64 10.42 3.08
C GLN A 314 20.80 9.44 2.89
N ALA A 315 20.77 8.30 3.60
CA ALA A 315 21.78 7.26 3.46
C ALA A 315 21.66 6.50 2.13
N VAL A 316 20.42 6.25 1.70
CA VAL A 316 20.09 5.50 0.47
C VAL A 316 20.25 6.36 -0.77
N ARG A 317 19.87 7.65 -0.71
CA ARG A 317 19.82 8.60 -1.84
C ARG A 317 19.03 8.04 -3.02
N PRO A 318 17.70 7.92 -2.89
CA PRO A 318 16.87 7.31 -3.91
C PRO A 318 16.97 8.05 -5.24
N ASN A 319 17.08 7.29 -6.34
CA ASN A 319 17.14 7.84 -7.70
C ASN A 319 16.03 7.31 -8.63
N LYS A 320 15.19 6.39 -8.11
CA LYS A 320 14.08 5.77 -8.84
C LYS A 320 12.99 5.30 -7.89
N PHE A 321 11.83 4.95 -8.43
CA PHE A 321 10.67 4.57 -7.64
C PHE A 321 10.90 3.33 -6.76
N SER A 322 11.62 2.32 -7.27
CA SER A 322 11.93 1.12 -6.46
C SER A 322 12.78 1.41 -5.23
N ASP A 323 13.58 2.46 -5.24
CA ASP A 323 14.37 2.87 -4.08
C ASP A 323 13.45 3.39 -2.96
N LEU A 324 12.39 4.14 -3.33
CA LEU A 324 11.38 4.59 -2.36
C LEU A 324 10.63 3.42 -1.72
N ILE A 325 10.32 2.38 -2.50
CA ILE A 325 9.73 1.14 -1.98
C ILE A 325 10.65 0.52 -0.93
N SER A 326 11.95 0.46 -1.20
CA SER A 326 12.95 -0.08 -0.28
C SER A 326 13.10 0.78 0.98
N VAL A 327 13.10 2.12 0.86
CA VAL A 327 13.14 3.04 2.01
C VAL A 327 11.95 2.79 2.95
N VAL A 328 10.73 2.71 2.40
CA VAL A 328 9.52 2.41 3.20
C VAL A 328 9.62 1.06 3.92
N ALA A 329 10.20 0.06 3.27
CA ALA A 329 10.37 -1.25 3.88
C ALA A 329 11.41 -1.26 5.00
N LEU A 330 12.55 -0.61 4.79
CA LEU A 330 13.62 -0.47 5.78
C LEU A 330 13.15 0.33 6.99
N ASP A 331 12.31 1.33 6.76
CA ASP A 331 11.70 2.12 7.83
C ASP A 331 10.67 1.32 8.65
N SER A 332 9.85 0.51 7.98
CA SER A 332 8.77 -0.24 8.62
C SER A 332 9.22 -1.54 9.28
N GLY A 333 10.33 -2.12 8.86
CA GLY A 333 10.85 -3.38 9.38
C GLY A 333 11.65 -3.21 10.67
N THR A 334 11.81 -4.30 11.40
CA THR A 334 12.61 -4.34 12.63
C THR A 334 13.82 -5.25 12.44
N GLY A 335 15.02 -4.76 12.79
CA GLY A 335 16.27 -5.48 12.57
C GLY A 335 16.70 -5.58 11.10
N VAL A 336 16.09 -4.77 10.22
CA VAL A 336 16.45 -4.69 8.80
C VAL A 336 17.37 -3.51 8.50
N TRP A 337 17.23 -2.39 9.21
CA TRP A 337 18.04 -1.19 8.99
C TRP A 337 19.15 -1.05 10.02
N GLU A 338 18.82 -0.76 11.27
CA GLU A 338 19.80 -0.54 12.34
C GLU A 338 20.70 -1.77 12.52
N GLU A 339 22.01 -1.55 12.63
CA GLU A 339 23.05 -2.59 12.76
C GLU A 339 23.05 -3.67 11.64
N ASN A 340 22.22 -3.52 10.63
CA ASN A 340 22.09 -4.45 9.51
C ASN A 340 22.26 -3.71 8.16
N GLY A 341 21.18 -3.31 7.52
CA GLY A 341 21.18 -2.65 6.22
C GLY A 341 22.02 -1.37 6.19
N GLU A 342 21.96 -0.55 7.24
CA GLU A 342 22.76 0.66 7.39
C GLU A 342 24.27 0.39 7.28
N ILE A 343 24.75 -0.65 7.99
CA ILE A 343 26.16 -1.05 7.93
C ILE A 343 26.54 -1.54 6.54
N LEU A 344 25.64 -2.29 5.88
CA LEU A 344 25.88 -2.82 4.55
C LEU A 344 25.96 -1.71 3.49
N ILE A 345 25.05 -0.71 3.56
CA ILE A 345 25.08 0.49 2.70
C ILE A 345 26.36 1.31 2.94
N LYS A 346 26.74 1.55 4.19
CA LYS A 346 28.00 2.25 4.54
C LYS A 346 29.25 1.50 4.02
N LYS A 347 29.17 0.19 3.88
CA LYS A 347 30.23 -0.66 3.26
C LYS A 347 30.15 -0.71 1.74
N GLY A 348 29.29 0.09 1.12
CA GLY A 348 29.17 0.19 -0.35
C GLY A 348 28.32 -0.90 -0.99
N ARG A 349 27.50 -1.64 -0.24
CA ARG A 349 26.52 -2.56 -0.83
C ARG A 349 25.42 -1.78 -1.52
N ASN A 350 24.94 -2.32 -2.65
CA ASN A 350 23.80 -1.73 -3.33
C ASN A 350 22.51 -1.92 -2.48
N LEU A 351 21.62 -0.93 -2.52
CA LEU A 351 20.33 -0.99 -1.83
C LEU A 351 19.53 -2.26 -2.16
N HIS A 352 19.56 -2.68 -3.42
CA HIS A 352 18.81 -3.83 -3.89
C HIS A 352 19.51 -5.19 -3.63
N GLU A 353 20.68 -5.20 -3.00
CA GLU A 353 21.33 -6.42 -2.53
C GLU A 353 21.02 -6.74 -1.07
N ILE A 354 20.59 -5.73 -0.29
CA ILE A 354 20.24 -5.91 1.12
C ILE A 354 18.78 -6.35 1.30
N ILE A 355 18.48 -6.94 2.44
CA ILE A 355 17.12 -7.38 2.76
C ILE A 355 16.26 -6.17 3.10
N SER A 356 15.28 -5.87 2.26
CA SER A 356 14.26 -4.86 2.50
C SER A 356 12.87 -5.49 2.74
N HIS A 357 12.53 -6.52 1.94
CA HIS A 357 11.24 -7.20 1.99
C HIS A 357 11.43 -8.71 2.15
N ARG A 358 10.38 -9.39 2.59
CA ARG A 358 10.41 -10.85 2.66
C ARG A 358 10.51 -11.49 1.27
N GLU A 359 9.90 -10.88 0.24
CA GLU A 359 9.95 -11.36 -1.13
C GLU A 359 11.37 -11.28 -1.72
N ASP A 360 12.18 -10.30 -1.29
CA ASP A 360 13.58 -10.18 -1.71
C ASP A 360 14.39 -11.40 -1.26
N ILE A 361 14.13 -11.89 -0.03
CA ILE A 361 14.76 -13.09 0.50
C ILE A 361 14.42 -14.27 -0.40
N MET A 362 13.14 -14.48 -0.71
CA MET A 362 12.69 -15.59 -1.56
C MET A 362 13.32 -15.53 -2.95
N LEU A 363 13.26 -14.34 -3.60
CA LEU A 363 13.81 -14.13 -4.93
C LEU A 363 15.33 -14.34 -4.96
N TYR A 364 16.05 -13.90 -3.92
CA TYR A 364 17.49 -14.09 -3.83
C TYR A 364 17.85 -15.59 -3.79
N PHE A 365 17.14 -16.39 -3.00
CA PHE A 365 17.37 -17.84 -2.95
C PHE A 365 17.00 -18.53 -4.26
N LEU A 366 15.87 -18.14 -4.89
CA LEU A 366 15.50 -18.66 -6.21
C LEU A 366 16.57 -18.36 -7.27
N SER A 367 17.21 -17.19 -7.22
CA SER A 367 18.29 -16.82 -8.11
C SER A 367 19.56 -17.66 -7.94
N LYS A 368 19.69 -18.29 -6.81
CA LYS A 368 20.79 -19.21 -6.48
C LYS A 368 20.40 -20.68 -6.68
N ASN A 369 19.33 -20.92 -7.45
CA ASN A 369 18.78 -22.24 -7.75
C ASN A 369 18.41 -23.06 -6.49
N VAL A 370 18.05 -22.38 -5.39
CA VAL A 370 17.43 -23.03 -4.25
C VAL A 370 16.00 -23.42 -4.63
N ASP A 371 15.56 -24.61 -4.22
CA ASP A 371 14.20 -25.07 -4.46
C ASP A 371 13.17 -24.06 -3.92
N LYS A 372 12.03 -23.95 -4.60
CA LYS A 372 10.99 -22.96 -4.30
C LYS A 372 10.39 -23.14 -2.90
N ILE A 373 10.25 -24.39 -2.45
CA ILE A 373 9.71 -24.72 -1.13
C ILE A 373 10.72 -24.35 -0.06
N ASP A 374 12.00 -24.71 -0.26
CA ASP A 374 13.08 -24.37 0.66
C ASP A 374 13.28 -22.84 0.74
N ALA A 375 13.29 -22.14 -0.39
CA ALA A 375 13.36 -20.68 -0.44
C ALA A 375 12.21 -20.02 0.35
N PHE A 376 11.00 -20.56 0.22
CA PHE A 376 9.84 -20.11 0.98
C PHE A 376 9.99 -20.38 2.49
N HIS A 377 10.45 -21.56 2.88
CA HIS A 377 10.64 -21.90 4.30
C HIS A 377 11.72 -21.02 4.95
N ILE A 378 12.82 -20.76 4.26
CA ILE A 378 13.86 -19.84 4.73
C ILE A 378 13.28 -18.43 4.89
N MET A 379 12.56 -17.93 3.88
CA MET A 379 11.92 -16.62 3.92
C MET A 379 10.93 -16.53 5.10
N GLU A 380 10.08 -17.54 5.31
CA GLU A 380 9.11 -17.57 6.42
C GLU A 380 9.79 -17.64 7.80
N GLN A 381 10.95 -18.30 7.91
CA GLN A 381 11.75 -18.35 9.12
C GLN A 381 12.30 -16.96 9.45
N VAL A 382 12.97 -16.33 8.48
CA VAL A 382 13.62 -15.03 8.63
C VAL A 382 12.59 -13.93 8.92
N ARG A 383 11.46 -13.87 8.16
CA ARG A 383 10.47 -12.81 8.35
C ARG A 383 9.82 -12.79 9.73
N LYS A 384 9.85 -13.91 10.45
CA LYS A 384 9.33 -14.07 11.82
C LYS A 384 10.38 -13.82 12.90
N GLY A 385 11.54 -13.31 12.54
CA GLY A 385 12.64 -13.05 13.46
C GLY A 385 13.27 -14.33 14.02
N ARG A 386 13.12 -15.46 13.35
CA ARG A 386 13.71 -16.71 13.77
C ARG A 386 15.05 -16.88 13.08
N LYS A 387 16.09 -17.21 13.85
CA LYS A 387 17.40 -17.50 13.30
C LYS A 387 17.37 -18.68 12.34
N THR A 388 18.26 -18.64 11.36
CA THR A 388 18.44 -19.75 10.41
C THR A 388 18.90 -21.01 11.14
N THR A 389 18.29 -22.15 10.79
CA THR A 389 18.66 -23.45 11.35
C THR A 389 19.97 -23.96 10.74
N GLU A 390 20.60 -24.96 11.37
CA GLU A 390 21.83 -25.55 10.84
C GLU A 390 21.63 -26.15 9.45
N ASP A 391 20.50 -26.82 9.19
CA ASP A 391 20.18 -27.39 7.88
C ASP A 391 19.99 -26.29 6.82
N MET A 392 19.31 -25.20 7.17
CA MET A 392 19.20 -24.02 6.30
C MET A 392 20.58 -23.43 5.98
N ARG A 393 21.47 -23.31 6.96
CA ARG A 393 22.84 -22.79 6.75
C ARG A 393 23.66 -23.70 5.85
N ARG A 394 23.54 -25.04 5.98
CA ARG A 394 24.18 -25.99 5.07
C ARG A 394 23.66 -25.81 3.64
N LEU A 395 22.36 -25.71 3.47
CA LEU A 395 21.74 -25.43 2.16
C LEU A 395 22.23 -24.12 1.57
N MET A 396 22.24 -23.04 2.37
CA MET A 396 22.73 -21.72 1.97
C MET A 396 24.19 -21.79 1.51
N ALA A 397 25.05 -22.44 2.29
CA ALA A 397 26.47 -22.63 1.93
C ALA A 397 26.63 -23.40 0.64
N LYS A 398 25.89 -24.51 0.45
CA LYS A 398 25.91 -25.34 -0.77
C LYS A 398 25.44 -24.51 -1.99
N SER A 399 24.50 -23.58 -1.82
CA SER A 399 23.97 -22.72 -2.88
C SER A 399 24.80 -21.45 -3.09
N GLY A 400 25.97 -21.34 -2.45
CA GLY A 400 26.87 -20.19 -2.63
C GLY A 400 26.35 -18.87 -2.04
N ILE A 401 25.49 -18.95 -1.03
CA ILE A 401 25.01 -17.75 -0.31
C ILE A 401 26.15 -17.19 0.56
N PRO A 402 26.53 -15.92 0.39
CA PRO A 402 27.65 -15.35 1.14
C PRO A 402 27.30 -15.17 2.62
N LYS A 403 28.32 -15.32 3.46
CA LYS A 403 28.17 -15.22 4.93
C LYS A 403 27.47 -13.94 5.38
N TRP A 404 27.80 -12.79 4.77
CA TRP A 404 27.17 -11.52 5.15
C TRP A 404 25.64 -11.51 4.96
N TYR A 405 25.12 -12.26 3.96
CA TYR A 405 23.68 -12.37 3.72
C TYR A 405 23.02 -13.25 4.79
N VAL A 406 23.66 -14.35 5.16
CA VAL A 406 23.21 -15.22 6.26
C VAL A 406 23.19 -14.44 7.58
N ASP A 407 24.27 -13.71 7.86
CA ASP A 407 24.38 -12.87 9.06
C ASP A 407 23.29 -11.77 9.06
N SER A 408 22.95 -11.22 7.89
CA SER A 408 21.85 -10.27 7.73
C SER A 408 20.48 -10.91 8.00
N CYS A 409 20.24 -12.12 7.50
CA CYS A 409 19.02 -12.88 7.79
C CYS A 409 18.82 -13.07 9.30
N ASP A 410 19.90 -13.41 10.02
CA ASP A 410 19.85 -13.69 11.47
C ASP A 410 19.63 -12.43 12.34
N LYS A 411 19.81 -11.24 11.78
CA LYS A 411 19.52 -9.95 12.45
C LYS A 411 18.08 -9.49 12.29
N VAL A 412 17.38 -9.96 11.26
CA VAL A 412 15.99 -9.61 11.02
C VAL A 412 15.13 -10.07 12.19
N ILE A 413 14.31 -9.17 12.73
CA ILE A 413 13.29 -9.46 13.73
C ILE A 413 11.92 -9.55 13.05
N TYR A 414 11.64 -8.59 12.16
CA TYR A 414 10.42 -8.60 11.36
C TYR A 414 10.64 -7.87 10.04
N VAL A 415 10.28 -8.50 8.94
CA VAL A 415 10.35 -7.90 7.60
C VAL A 415 8.99 -7.91 6.91
N TRP A 416 8.68 -6.78 6.30
CA TRP A 416 7.37 -6.51 5.71
C TRP A 416 7.16 -7.18 4.35
N PRO A 417 5.89 -7.43 3.96
CA PRO A 417 5.54 -7.78 2.58
C PRO A 417 5.81 -6.62 1.62
N LYS A 418 6.37 -6.92 0.45
CA LYS A 418 6.67 -5.92 -0.59
C LYS A 418 5.44 -5.11 -1.03
N ALA A 419 4.28 -5.75 -1.11
CA ALA A 419 3.03 -5.08 -1.46
C ALA A 419 2.70 -3.90 -0.55
N ASN A 420 2.91 -4.02 0.77
CA ASN A 420 2.64 -2.93 1.70
C ASN A 420 3.55 -1.72 1.43
N SER A 421 4.81 -1.98 1.12
CA SER A 421 5.77 -0.91 0.80
C SER A 421 5.49 -0.27 -0.54
N ILE A 422 5.05 -1.04 -1.54
CA ILE A 422 4.62 -0.53 -2.84
C ILE A 422 3.41 0.41 -2.66
N ALA A 423 2.36 -0.03 -1.97
CA ALA A 423 1.17 0.78 -1.75
C ALA A 423 1.52 2.12 -1.08
N ARG A 424 2.36 2.08 -0.05
CA ARG A 424 2.82 3.27 0.67
C ARG A 424 3.73 4.18 -0.18
N ALA A 425 4.64 3.62 -0.94
CA ALA A 425 5.49 4.39 -1.85
C ALA A 425 4.66 5.06 -2.97
N LYS A 426 3.61 4.39 -3.49
CA LYS A 426 2.67 4.99 -4.45
C LYS A 426 1.95 6.18 -3.84
N VAL A 427 1.44 6.06 -2.64
CA VAL A 427 0.81 7.17 -1.91
C VAL A 427 1.79 8.34 -1.72
N ALA A 428 3.01 8.05 -1.28
CA ALA A 428 4.04 9.08 -1.11
C ALA A 428 4.37 9.79 -2.43
N TRP A 429 4.47 9.05 -3.54
CA TRP A 429 4.70 9.58 -4.87
C TRP A 429 3.58 10.54 -5.32
N TRP A 430 2.32 10.14 -5.16
CA TRP A 430 1.19 10.98 -5.53
C TRP A 430 1.10 12.24 -4.68
N LEU A 431 1.32 12.13 -3.37
CA LEU A 431 1.37 13.30 -2.49
C LEU A 431 2.52 14.24 -2.87
N ALA A 432 3.69 13.69 -3.22
CA ALA A 432 4.84 14.46 -3.68
C ALA A 432 4.54 15.22 -4.97
N TYR A 433 3.88 14.58 -5.93
CA TYR A 433 3.42 15.24 -7.16
C TYR A 433 2.52 16.44 -6.87
N TYR A 434 1.49 16.28 -6.02
CA TYR A 434 0.60 17.39 -5.69
C TYR A 434 1.33 18.49 -4.90
N LYS A 435 2.19 18.12 -3.98
CA LYS A 435 2.99 19.08 -3.22
C LYS A 435 3.88 19.93 -4.15
N LEU A 436 4.47 19.33 -5.15
CA LEU A 436 5.34 20.00 -6.11
C LEU A 436 4.56 20.91 -7.07
N ASN A 437 3.53 20.36 -7.71
CA ASN A 437 2.82 20.99 -8.82
C ASN A 437 1.59 21.82 -8.38
N TYR A 438 1.02 21.54 -7.21
CA TYR A 438 -0.20 22.19 -6.68
C TYR A 438 -0.02 22.54 -5.20
N PRO A 439 0.98 23.38 -4.87
CA PRO A 439 1.32 23.65 -3.47
C PRO A 439 0.17 24.23 -2.66
N SER A 440 -0.58 25.16 -3.21
CA SER A 440 -1.71 25.79 -2.50
C SER A 440 -2.77 24.76 -2.11
N GLU A 441 -3.17 23.90 -3.05
CA GLU A 441 -4.16 22.85 -2.83
C GLU A 441 -3.64 21.79 -1.86
N PHE A 442 -2.35 21.42 -1.99
CA PHE A 442 -1.73 20.46 -1.12
C PHE A 442 -1.70 20.91 0.34
N TYR A 443 -1.12 22.09 0.63
CA TYR A 443 -1.02 22.58 2.01
C TYR A 443 -2.39 22.90 2.59
N TYR A 444 -3.30 23.45 1.80
CA TYR A 444 -4.67 23.69 2.23
C TYR A 444 -5.38 22.40 2.64
N SER A 445 -5.41 21.40 1.75
CA SER A 445 -6.09 20.15 2.01
C SER A 445 -5.47 19.39 3.19
N TYR A 446 -4.14 19.43 3.29
CA TYR A 446 -3.42 18.80 4.39
C TYR A 446 -3.79 19.43 5.73
N MET A 447 -3.78 20.77 5.82
CA MET A 447 -4.08 21.52 7.05
C MET A 447 -5.56 21.44 7.42
N LYS A 448 -6.46 21.49 6.43
CA LYS A 448 -7.90 21.31 6.65
C LYS A 448 -8.21 19.99 7.35
N TYR A 449 -7.49 18.94 7.01
CA TYR A 449 -7.64 17.65 7.66
C TYR A 449 -7.14 17.63 9.11
N GLU A 450 -6.19 18.50 9.45
CA GLU A 450 -5.64 18.65 10.81
C GLU A 450 -6.50 19.58 11.69
N GLU A 451 -7.39 20.39 11.12
CA GLU A 451 -8.22 21.40 11.82
C GLU A 451 -9.16 20.84 12.89
N SER A 452 -9.38 19.56 12.94
CA SER A 452 -10.18 18.95 14.01
C SER A 452 -9.58 19.13 15.42
N ASN A 453 -8.41 19.80 15.55
CA ASN A 453 -7.74 20.04 16.80
C ASN A 453 -7.61 21.55 17.08
N SER A 454 -8.14 21.99 18.21
CA SER A 454 -8.05 23.34 18.80
C SER A 454 -6.63 23.94 18.89
N ILE A 455 -5.61 23.14 18.68
CA ILE A 455 -4.19 23.50 18.68
C ILE A 455 -3.84 24.39 17.49
N TYR A 456 -4.47 24.17 16.33
CA TYR A 456 -4.21 24.93 15.11
C TYR A 456 -4.60 26.41 15.20
N GLU A 457 -5.74 26.73 15.81
CA GLU A 457 -6.18 28.12 15.96
C GLU A 457 -5.28 28.94 16.91
N ASN A 458 -4.80 28.32 17.97
CA ASN A 458 -3.84 28.95 18.89
C ASN A 458 -2.49 29.21 18.21
N PHE A 459 -2.11 28.30 17.34
CA PHE A 459 -0.88 28.33 16.59
C PHE A 459 -0.85 29.44 15.55
N ARG A 460 -1.93 29.57 14.76
CA ARG A 460 -2.10 30.60 13.71
C ARG A 460 -1.95 32.03 14.24
N LYS A 461 -2.30 32.29 15.51
CA LYS A 461 -2.25 33.60 16.13
C LYS A 461 -0.85 34.00 16.60
N ASN A 462 0.02 33.06 16.94
CA ASN A 462 1.24 33.32 17.70
C ASN A 462 2.55 33.11 16.94
N TYR A 463 2.56 32.58 15.69
CA TYR A 463 3.77 31.90 15.20
C TYR A 463 4.47 32.48 13.98
N ARG A 464 4.32 33.75 13.63
CA ARG A 464 4.92 34.27 12.38
C ARG A 464 6.44 34.54 12.39
N HIS A 465 7.17 34.53 13.51
CA HIS A 465 8.49 35.19 13.49
C HIS A 465 9.73 34.41 13.97
N ASN A 466 9.63 33.32 14.70
CA ASN A 466 10.80 32.69 15.32
C ASN A 466 11.02 31.21 14.95
N MET A 467 10.20 30.61 14.13
CA MET A 467 10.16 29.15 13.96
C MET A 467 11.38 28.55 13.27
N TRP A 468 12.05 29.27 12.38
CA TRP A 468 13.28 28.80 11.74
C TRP A 468 14.49 28.81 12.68
N LYS A 469 14.48 29.66 13.67
CA LYS A 469 15.50 29.62 14.72
C LYS A 469 15.32 28.36 15.55
N ASP A 470 14.07 28.10 15.95
CA ASP A 470 13.74 26.92 16.75
C ASP A 470 14.00 25.63 15.97
N LEU A 471 13.75 25.61 14.63
CA LEU A 471 14.06 24.48 13.76
C LEU A 471 15.57 24.31 13.52
N ARG A 472 16.35 25.39 13.44
CA ARG A 472 17.82 25.31 13.37
C ARG A 472 18.39 24.79 14.67
N ASP A 473 17.85 25.27 15.77
CA ASP A 473 18.24 24.80 17.11
C ASP A 473 17.86 23.31 17.29
N MET A 474 16.72 22.86 16.71
CA MET A 474 16.34 21.45 16.64
C MET A 474 17.25 20.62 15.71
N LYS A 475 17.83 21.19 14.63
CA LYS A 475 18.77 20.48 13.76
C LYS A 475 20.05 20.11 14.49
N ASP A 476 20.57 21.01 15.32
CA ASP A 476 21.70 20.72 16.19
C ASP A 476 21.33 19.71 17.30
N MET A 477 20.05 19.65 17.64
CA MET A 477 19.50 18.69 18.59
C MET A 477 19.15 17.32 17.98
N THR A 478 18.97 17.19 16.65
CA THR A 478 18.63 15.90 16.01
C THR A 478 19.76 14.87 16.07
N GLU A 479 21.00 15.26 16.33
CA GLU A 479 22.06 14.32 16.71
C GLU A 479 21.95 13.84 18.17
N ALA A 480 21.30 14.63 19.03
CA ALA A 480 21.19 14.38 20.47
C ALA A 480 19.82 13.83 20.91
N TYR A 481 18.76 14.06 20.15
CA TYR A 481 17.40 13.65 20.53
C TYR A 481 17.04 12.28 19.99
N LYS A 482 16.64 11.39 20.90
CA LYS A 482 15.89 10.18 20.61
C LYS A 482 14.56 10.55 19.97
N PHE A 483 14.09 9.73 19.05
CA PHE A 483 12.92 9.84 18.19
C PHE A 483 11.59 10.28 18.84
N ASP A 484 11.52 10.31 20.17
CA ASP A 484 10.29 10.48 20.93
C ASP A 484 9.76 11.93 20.92
N ASP A 485 10.59 12.92 20.51
CA ASP A 485 10.22 14.34 20.57
C ASP A 485 9.75 14.92 19.23
N TRP A 486 9.85 14.16 18.12
CA TRP A 486 9.29 14.57 16.83
C TRP A 486 7.81 14.21 16.77
N ASP A 487 7.00 15.01 17.41
CA ASP A 487 5.56 14.81 17.42
C ASP A 487 4.87 15.40 16.17
N ARG A 488 3.60 15.10 16.05
CA ARG A 488 2.74 15.59 14.96
C ARG A 488 2.64 17.12 14.95
N MET A 489 2.71 17.75 16.11
CA MET A 489 2.63 19.19 16.24
C MET A 489 3.88 19.84 15.63
N THR A 490 5.05 19.41 15.98
CA THR A 490 6.32 19.87 15.41
C THR A 490 6.34 19.71 13.88
N HIS A 491 5.90 18.55 13.40
CA HIS A 491 5.78 18.31 11.96
C HIS A 491 4.84 19.30 11.27
N ASN A 492 3.65 19.55 11.84
CA ASN A 492 2.67 20.48 11.25
C ASN A 492 3.19 21.92 11.27
N LEU A 493 3.95 22.29 12.30
CA LEU A 493 4.61 23.57 12.39
C LEU A 493 5.62 23.78 11.25
N CYS A 494 6.46 22.79 11.04
CA CYS A 494 7.45 22.80 9.96
C CYS A 494 6.77 22.91 8.59
N LEU A 495 5.68 22.18 8.39
CA LEU A 495 4.93 22.18 7.14
C LEU A 495 4.24 23.53 6.86
N LEU A 496 3.69 24.18 7.89
CA LEU A 496 3.13 25.53 7.77
C LEU A 496 4.17 26.56 7.36
N ASN A 497 5.35 26.42 7.91
CA ASN A 497 6.43 27.34 7.62
C ASN A 497 6.97 27.14 6.20
N GLU A 498 7.11 25.89 5.76
CA GLU A 498 7.43 25.56 4.38
C GLU A 498 6.39 26.16 3.41
N ALA A 499 5.09 26.05 3.73
CA ALA A 499 4.01 26.65 2.94
C ALA A 499 4.15 28.19 2.84
N ALA A 500 4.41 28.85 3.97
CA ALA A 500 4.58 30.29 4.02
C ALA A 500 5.79 30.78 3.18
N GLU A 501 6.90 30.05 3.23
CA GLU A 501 8.10 30.36 2.43
C GLU A 501 7.90 30.13 0.94
N ARG A 502 7.05 29.18 0.58
CA ARG A 502 6.61 28.97 -0.79
C ARG A 502 5.57 29.98 -1.27
N GLY A 503 5.25 30.99 -0.45
CA GLY A 503 4.29 32.03 -0.80
C GLY A 503 2.84 31.56 -0.78
N VAL A 504 2.54 30.42 -0.16
CA VAL A 504 1.17 29.90 -0.05
C VAL A 504 0.39 30.67 1.02
N ASP A 505 -0.65 31.37 0.62
CA ASP A 505 -1.56 32.04 1.55
C ASP A 505 -2.52 31.03 2.18
N LEU A 506 -2.26 30.71 3.44
CA LEU A 506 -3.09 29.81 4.25
C LEU A 506 -4.25 30.52 4.97
N ASN A 507 -4.69 31.68 4.49
CA ASN A 507 -5.88 32.36 5.01
C ASN A 507 -7.16 31.59 4.63
N PHE A 508 -7.55 30.66 5.50
CA PHE A 508 -8.73 29.80 5.34
C PHE A 508 -10.07 30.53 5.31
N SER A 509 -10.09 31.83 5.64
CA SER A 509 -11.32 32.58 5.79
C SER A 509 -11.93 33.12 4.49
N THR A 510 -11.20 33.13 3.38
CA THR A 510 -11.63 33.91 2.19
C THR A 510 -11.85 33.10 0.91
N LYS A 511 -11.32 31.89 0.76
CA LYS A 511 -11.34 31.18 -0.54
C LYS A 511 -12.40 30.08 -0.70
N TYR A 512 -12.97 29.57 0.37
CA TYR A 512 -13.91 28.43 0.28
C TYR A 512 -15.09 28.57 1.23
N LYS A 513 -15.89 29.63 1.02
CA LYS A 513 -17.30 29.66 1.41
C LYS A 513 -18.09 29.28 0.15
N GLY A 514 -18.31 27.99 -0.05
CA GLY A 514 -19.12 27.45 -1.13
C GLY A 514 -19.33 25.98 -0.88
#